data_bfc49f52d2d7ca1dee0ea3eb88936c6a
#
_entry.id   bfc49f52d2d7ca1dee0ea3eb88936c6a
#
_cell.length_a   1.000
_cell.length_b   1.000
_cell.length_c   1.000
_cell.angle_alpha   90.00
_cell.angle_beta   90.00
_cell.angle_gamma   90.00
#
_symmetry.space_group_name_H-M   'P 1'
#
loop_
_entity.id
_entity.type
_entity.pdbx_description
1 polymer ?
#
loop_
_entity_poly.entity_id
_entity_poly.type
_entity_poly.pdbx_seq_one_letter_code
_entity_poly.pdbx_strand_id
1 'polypeptide(L)'
;MAHDHDHSPPADLGPAFRWAVGLNTGYVILEGTAGWITGSLALLADAAHNLTDVAGLLIAWGAAVLAKRAVTERHTWGLGRATILAALFNAIAILVGVGAVTWEAVQRLSDPVAVPGLTVMLVALIGIGMNTGSALLFMSARKGDLNAKGAFLHMAADAAVSGAVVLAAAGIMVTGWDWLDPAVAIAVSLLIAVTAAGLFREALHLSLDGVPFEIDRAAIADWLERQDGVQGLHDLHIWPLSTTRTALAVHLVWQGGDPDAFIDRVTDALANAHGIANVTLQLERRPCDRAHAAVAS
;
A
#
# COMPACT_ATOMS: atom_id res chain seq x y z
N MET A 1 17.79 11.97 -21.03
CA MET A 1 18.24 11.43 -19.72
C MET A 1 17.07 10.66 -19.15
N ALA A 2 17.09 9.35 -19.31
CA ALA A 2 16.04 8.46 -18.80
C ALA A 2 16.19 8.40 -17.26
N HIS A 3 15.19 8.86 -16.54
CA HIS A 3 15.06 8.60 -15.12
C HIS A 3 14.43 7.21 -14.98
N ASP A 4 15.27 6.23 -14.76
CA ASP A 4 14.89 4.87 -14.37
C ASP A 4 14.33 4.93 -12.95
N HIS A 5 13.02 5.02 -12.83
CA HIS A 5 12.33 4.90 -11.55
C HIS A 5 12.07 3.42 -11.27
N ASP A 6 13.13 2.71 -10.88
CA ASP A 6 13.02 1.36 -10.35
C ASP A 6 12.36 1.40 -8.96
N HIS A 7 11.04 1.23 -8.92
CA HIS A 7 10.24 1.11 -7.70
C HIS A 7 10.27 -0.32 -7.10
N SER A 8 11.19 -1.16 -7.55
CA SER A 8 11.42 -2.46 -6.93
C SER A 8 11.97 -2.25 -5.51
N PRO A 9 11.37 -2.85 -4.47
CA PRO A 9 12.02 -2.87 -3.17
C PRO A 9 13.42 -3.45 -3.33
N PRO A 10 14.46 -2.86 -2.72
CA PRO A 10 15.83 -3.30 -2.91
C PRO A 10 15.94 -4.79 -2.60
N ALA A 11 16.49 -5.55 -3.53
CA ALA A 11 16.64 -7.01 -3.45
C ALA A 11 17.55 -7.45 -2.29
N ASP A 12 18.27 -6.50 -1.73
CA ASP A 12 19.16 -6.69 -0.58
C ASP A 12 18.76 -5.69 0.50
N LEU A 13 18.07 -6.19 1.53
CA LEU A 13 17.74 -5.42 2.71
C LEU A 13 19.05 -5.11 3.44
N GLY A 14 19.65 -3.96 3.15
CA GLY A 14 20.90 -3.51 3.79
C GLY A 14 20.80 -3.59 5.32
N PRO A 15 21.96 -3.61 6.02
CA PRO A 15 21.99 -3.70 7.49
C PRO A 15 21.08 -2.65 8.17
N ALA A 16 21.00 -1.43 7.61
CA ALA A 16 20.16 -0.35 8.13
C ALA A 16 18.68 -0.71 8.14
N PHE A 17 18.15 -1.33 7.06
CA PHE A 17 16.77 -1.75 7.00
C PHE A 17 16.46 -2.87 8.02
N ARG A 18 17.35 -3.85 8.16
CA ARG A 18 17.18 -4.92 9.17
C ARG A 18 17.14 -4.37 10.58
N TRP A 19 17.99 -3.38 10.89
CA TRP A 19 17.97 -2.71 12.18
C TRP A 19 16.69 -1.90 12.39
N ALA A 20 16.21 -1.18 11.39
CA ALA A 20 14.97 -0.41 11.47
C ALA A 20 13.76 -1.34 11.72
N VAL A 21 13.63 -2.43 10.96
CA VAL A 21 12.56 -3.43 11.17
C VAL A 21 12.70 -4.08 12.55
N GLY A 22 13.91 -4.43 12.97
CA GLY A 22 14.16 -5.04 14.29
C GLY A 22 13.77 -4.11 15.45
N LEU A 23 14.17 -2.83 15.37
CA LEU A 23 13.83 -1.83 16.37
C LEU A 23 12.33 -1.54 16.43
N ASN A 24 11.67 -1.35 15.27
CA ASN A 24 10.22 -1.17 15.20
C ASN A 24 9.48 -2.39 15.72
N THR A 25 9.90 -3.60 15.36
CA THR A 25 9.30 -4.84 15.88
C THR A 25 9.44 -4.91 17.40
N GLY A 26 10.63 -4.59 17.93
CA GLY A 26 10.87 -4.54 19.38
C GLY A 26 9.98 -3.52 20.09
N TYR A 27 9.79 -2.34 19.48
CA TYR A 27 8.90 -1.32 20.03
C TYR A 27 7.43 -1.76 20.01
N VAL A 28 6.95 -2.33 18.93
CA VAL A 28 5.57 -2.87 18.81
C VAL A 28 5.29 -3.93 19.89
N ILE A 29 6.26 -4.82 20.15
CA ILE A 29 6.13 -5.83 21.22
C ILE A 29 6.07 -5.16 22.58
N LEU A 30 6.94 -4.17 22.84
CA LEU A 30 6.95 -3.41 24.11
C LEU A 30 5.61 -2.69 24.31
N GLU A 31 5.16 -1.96 23.31
CA GLU A 31 3.95 -1.13 23.34
C GLU A 31 2.70 -1.99 23.48
N GLY A 32 2.55 -3.05 22.67
CA GLY A 32 1.42 -3.98 22.76
C GLY A 32 1.37 -4.71 24.09
N THR A 33 2.53 -5.13 24.62
CA THR A 33 2.63 -5.76 25.94
C THR A 33 2.26 -4.77 27.05
N ALA A 34 2.76 -3.54 26.98
CA ALA A 34 2.42 -2.49 27.94
C ALA A 34 0.92 -2.15 27.88
N GLY A 35 0.35 -2.00 26.67
CA GLY A 35 -1.09 -1.77 26.48
C GLY A 35 -1.94 -2.89 27.07
N TRP A 36 -1.55 -4.14 26.87
CA TRP A 36 -2.24 -5.30 27.44
C TRP A 36 -2.16 -5.33 28.97
N ILE A 37 -0.97 -5.14 29.56
CA ILE A 37 -0.77 -5.18 31.03
C ILE A 37 -1.44 -3.99 31.73
N THR A 38 -1.38 -2.79 31.12
CA THR A 38 -1.98 -1.58 31.70
C THR A 38 -3.47 -1.47 31.43
N GLY A 39 -4.00 -2.24 30.49
CA GLY A 39 -5.38 -2.12 30.01
C GLY A 39 -5.63 -0.88 29.15
N SER A 40 -4.57 -0.15 28.71
CA SER A 40 -4.72 1.03 27.85
C SER A 40 -5.10 0.65 26.42
N LEU A 41 -6.29 1.06 26.00
CA LEU A 41 -6.74 0.88 24.62
C LEU A 41 -6.04 1.84 23.65
N ALA A 42 -5.63 3.02 24.12
CA ALA A 42 -4.88 3.97 23.31
C ALA A 42 -3.50 3.39 22.91
N LEU A 43 -2.77 2.75 23.85
CA LEU A 43 -1.52 2.03 23.52
C LEU A 43 -1.76 0.82 22.62
N LEU A 44 -2.85 0.07 22.83
CA LEU A 44 -3.18 -1.07 21.97
C LEU A 44 -3.53 -0.63 20.55
N ALA A 45 -4.20 0.49 20.37
CA ALA A 45 -4.51 1.06 19.07
C ALA A 45 -3.24 1.51 18.34
N ASP A 46 -2.34 2.21 19.04
CA ASP A 46 -1.04 2.66 18.50
C ASP A 46 -0.14 1.45 18.15
N ALA A 47 -0.05 0.45 19.04
CA ALA A 47 0.67 -0.80 18.77
C ALA A 47 0.09 -1.57 17.57
N ALA A 48 -1.22 -1.59 17.39
CA ALA A 48 -1.86 -2.21 16.23
C ALA A 48 -1.52 -1.46 14.93
N HIS A 49 -1.43 -0.13 14.96
CA HIS A 49 -0.96 0.69 13.85
C HIS A 49 0.48 0.32 13.48
N ASN A 50 1.39 0.43 14.43
CA ASN A 50 2.81 0.12 14.21
C ASN A 50 3.05 -1.33 13.78
N LEU A 51 2.28 -2.30 14.31
CA LEU A 51 2.32 -3.71 13.88
C LEU A 51 1.92 -3.85 12.40
N THR A 52 0.92 -3.08 11.99
CA THR A 52 0.46 -3.06 10.60
C THR A 52 1.57 -2.66 9.63
N ASP A 53 2.34 -1.64 9.97
CA ASP A 53 3.42 -1.15 9.13
C ASP A 53 4.54 -2.20 9.02
N VAL A 54 4.94 -2.78 10.15
CA VAL A 54 5.95 -3.86 10.17
C VAL A 54 5.46 -5.09 9.42
N ALA A 55 4.22 -5.54 9.68
CA ALA A 55 3.64 -6.71 9.02
C ALA A 55 3.47 -6.46 7.52
N GLY A 56 2.99 -5.28 7.12
CA GLY A 56 2.85 -4.88 5.73
C GLY A 56 4.18 -4.95 4.98
N LEU A 57 5.26 -4.43 5.56
CA LEU A 57 6.60 -4.51 4.99
C LEU A 57 7.10 -5.95 4.85
N LEU A 58 6.90 -6.80 5.86
CA LEU A 58 7.31 -8.21 5.82
C LEU A 58 6.51 -9.02 4.80
N ILE A 59 5.20 -8.80 4.72
CA ILE A 59 4.31 -9.43 3.75
C ILE A 59 4.67 -9.00 2.33
N ALA A 60 4.88 -7.70 2.11
CA ALA A 60 5.30 -7.15 0.82
C ALA A 60 6.67 -7.72 0.38
N TRP A 61 7.62 -7.79 1.30
CA TRP A 61 8.92 -8.41 1.02
C TRP A 61 8.79 -9.89 0.68
N GLY A 62 8.06 -10.68 1.48
CA GLY A 62 7.81 -12.09 1.21
C GLY A 62 7.13 -12.32 -0.15
N ALA A 63 6.13 -11.52 -0.48
CA ALA A 63 5.45 -11.56 -1.76
C ALA A 63 6.37 -11.16 -2.93
N ALA A 64 7.24 -10.15 -2.75
CA ALA A 64 8.22 -9.77 -3.75
C ALA A 64 9.27 -10.87 -4.01
N VAL A 65 9.72 -11.57 -2.96
CA VAL A 65 10.59 -12.75 -3.08
C VAL A 65 9.88 -13.87 -3.84
N LEU A 66 8.60 -14.10 -3.53
CA LEU A 66 7.77 -15.10 -4.20
C LEU A 66 7.54 -14.75 -5.68
N ALA A 67 7.31 -13.48 -5.99
CA ALA A 67 7.11 -12.98 -7.35
C ALA A 67 8.35 -13.12 -8.24
N LYS A 68 9.56 -13.20 -7.66
CA LYS A 68 10.83 -13.44 -8.40
C LYS A 68 11.06 -14.91 -8.75
N ARG A 69 10.22 -15.84 -8.25
CA ARG A 69 10.36 -17.25 -8.63
C ARG A 69 10.09 -17.43 -10.11
N ALA A 70 10.85 -18.35 -10.72
CA ALA A 70 10.71 -18.68 -12.13
C ALA A 70 9.27 -19.10 -12.48
N VAL A 71 8.84 -18.75 -13.66
CA VAL A 71 7.59 -19.22 -14.25
C VAL A 71 7.57 -20.75 -14.32
N THR A 72 6.41 -21.35 -14.16
CA THR A 72 6.20 -22.79 -14.25
C THR A 72 5.14 -23.09 -15.30
N GLU A 73 5.03 -24.35 -15.74
CA GLU A 73 3.96 -24.75 -16.67
C GLU A 73 2.54 -24.43 -16.15
N ARG A 74 2.34 -24.41 -14.83
CA ARG A 74 1.05 -24.10 -14.20
C ARG A 74 0.86 -22.60 -13.87
N HIS A 75 1.94 -21.86 -13.71
CA HIS A 75 1.94 -20.44 -13.40
C HIS A 75 2.76 -19.70 -14.46
N THR A 76 2.20 -19.56 -15.64
CA THR A 76 2.87 -19.00 -16.82
C THR A 76 3.25 -17.53 -16.67
N TRP A 77 2.54 -16.77 -15.80
CA TRP A 77 2.88 -15.41 -15.39
C TRP A 77 3.74 -15.36 -14.12
N GLY A 78 4.13 -16.53 -13.58
CA GLY A 78 4.78 -16.64 -12.27
C GLY A 78 3.80 -16.40 -11.11
N LEU A 79 4.33 -15.97 -9.97
CA LEU A 79 3.57 -15.72 -8.74
C LEU A 79 3.44 -14.23 -8.43
N GLY A 80 3.47 -13.38 -9.45
CA GLY A 80 3.37 -11.92 -9.28
C GLY A 80 2.11 -11.48 -8.51
N ARG A 81 0.97 -12.12 -8.74
CA ARG A 81 -0.29 -11.82 -8.05
C ARG A 81 -0.27 -12.07 -6.54
N ALA A 82 0.71 -12.82 -6.03
CA ALA A 82 0.90 -12.98 -4.60
C ALA A 82 1.10 -11.63 -3.88
N THR A 83 1.66 -10.61 -4.56
CA THR A 83 1.81 -9.26 -3.99
C THR A 83 0.48 -8.55 -3.80
N ILE A 84 -0.46 -8.71 -4.73
CA ILE A 84 -1.82 -8.14 -4.65
C ILE A 84 -2.61 -8.82 -3.54
N LEU A 85 -2.57 -10.18 -3.50
CA LEU A 85 -3.27 -10.95 -2.47
C LEU A 85 -2.69 -10.68 -1.07
N ALA A 86 -1.37 -10.49 -0.98
CA ALA A 86 -0.71 -10.10 0.26
C ALA A 86 -1.20 -8.73 0.77
N ALA A 87 -1.30 -7.73 -0.12
CA ALA A 87 -1.83 -6.41 0.23
C ALA A 87 -3.30 -6.48 0.67
N LEU A 88 -4.13 -7.28 -0.04
CA LEU A 88 -5.53 -7.48 0.31
C LEU A 88 -5.68 -8.14 1.68
N PHE A 89 -4.93 -9.22 1.94
CA PHE A 89 -4.97 -9.91 3.23
C PHE A 89 -4.49 -9.01 4.37
N ASN A 90 -3.43 -8.23 4.16
CA ASN A 90 -2.94 -7.26 5.12
C ASN A 90 -4.02 -6.23 5.47
N ALA A 91 -4.66 -5.63 4.46
CA ALA A 91 -5.73 -4.65 4.67
C ALA A 91 -6.92 -5.22 5.46
N ILE A 92 -7.33 -6.48 5.18
CA ILE A 92 -8.38 -7.16 5.94
C ILE A 92 -7.96 -7.36 7.39
N ALA A 93 -6.74 -7.82 7.64
CA ALA A 93 -6.24 -8.07 9.00
C ALA A 93 -6.24 -6.79 9.83
N ILE A 94 -5.82 -5.66 9.22
CA ILE A 94 -5.85 -4.33 9.85
C ILE A 94 -7.28 -3.95 10.22
N LEU A 95 -8.20 -3.99 9.25
CA LEU A 95 -9.60 -3.59 9.48
C LEU A 95 -10.27 -4.42 10.57
N VAL A 96 -9.98 -5.72 10.65
CA VAL A 96 -10.47 -6.60 11.72
C VAL A 96 -9.87 -6.20 13.07
N GLY A 97 -8.55 -6.00 13.15
CA GLY A 97 -7.87 -5.60 14.39
C GLY A 97 -8.36 -4.25 14.92
N VAL A 98 -8.41 -3.25 14.05
CA VAL A 98 -8.92 -1.90 14.38
C VAL A 98 -10.39 -1.95 14.77
N GLY A 99 -11.20 -2.76 14.09
CA GLY A 99 -12.61 -2.97 14.45
C GLY A 99 -12.77 -3.53 15.87
N ALA A 100 -11.95 -4.50 16.26
CA ALA A 100 -11.96 -5.08 17.60
C ALA A 100 -11.58 -4.06 18.68
N VAL A 101 -10.50 -3.27 18.43
CA VAL A 101 -10.09 -2.19 19.36
C VAL A 101 -11.17 -1.11 19.48
N THR A 102 -11.76 -0.71 18.36
CA THR A 102 -12.84 0.30 18.34
C THR A 102 -14.06 -0.20 19.12
N TRP A 103 -14.45 -1.46 18.92
CA TRP A 103 -15.57 -2.06 19.63
C TRP A 103 -15.36 -2.05 21.15
N GLU A 104 -14.20 -2.48 21.61
CA GLU A 104 -13.83 -2.45 23.02
C GLU A 104 -13.80 -1.02 23.58
N ALA A 105 -13.21 -0.08 22.80
CA ALA A 105 -13.12 1.32 23.22
C ALA A 105 -14.51 1.98 23.37
N VAL A 106 -15.45 1.68 22.46
CA VAL A 106 -16.84 2.19 22.57
C VAL A 106 -17.52 1.65 23.84
N GLN A 107 -17.32 0.39 24.18
CA GLN A 107 -17.87 -0.17 25.42
C GLN A 107 -17.28 0.49 26.67
N ARG A 108 -15.97 0.74 26.69
CA ARG A 108 -15.26 1.39 27.79
C ARG A 108 -15.57 2.88 27.95
N LEU A 109 -16.16 3.55 26.97
CA LEU A 109 -16.67 4.92 27.16
C LEU A 109 -17.79 4.98 28.21
N SER A 110 -18.62 3.92 28.31
CA SER A 110 -19.71 3.82 29.28
C SER A 110 -19.26 3.36 30.67
N ASP A 111 -18.18 2.58 30.73
CA ASP A 111 -17.59 2.06 31.98
C ASP A 111 -16.05 2.13 31.88
N PRO A 112 -15.47 3.33 32.05
CA PRO A 112 -14.05 3.54 31.91
C PRO A 112 -13.24 2.75 32.95
N VAL A 113 -12.19 2.08 32.49
CA VAL A 113 -11.26 1.35 33.35
C VAL A 113 -10.05 2.24 33.65
N ALA A 114 -9.69 2.36 34.91
CA ALA A 114 -8.53 3.13 35.33
C ALA A 114 -7.23 2.54 34.72
N VAL A 115 -6.45 3.39 34.06
CA VAL A 115 -5.17 3.01 33.46
C VAL A 115 -4.02 3.73 34.18
N PRO A 116 -2.84 3.09 34.36
CA PRO A 116 -1.68 3.71 35.00
C PRO A 116 -1.06 4.74 34.06
N GLY A 117 -1.55 5.98 34.07
CA GLY A 117 -1.20 7.06 33.16
C GLY A 117 0.31 7.28 33.00
N LEU A 118 1.08 7.17 34.09
CA LEU A 118 2.54 7.32 34.01
C LEU A 118 3.19 6.24 33.12
N THR A 119 2.78 4.98 33.25
CA THR A 119 3.33 3.89 32.41
C THR A 119 2.94 4.09 30.95
N VAL A 120 1.67 4.43 30.70
CA VAL A 120 1.18 4.74 29.34
C VAL A 120 1.96 5.89 28.72
N MET A 121 2.15 6.98 29.47
CA MET A 121 2.92 8.15 29.03
C MET A 121 4.38 7.81 28.72
N LEU A 122 5.06 7.03 29.55
CA LEU A 122 6.46 6.67 29.33
C LEU A 122 6.64 5.80 28.08
N VAL A 123 5.75 4.85 27.85
CA VAL A 123 5.79 4.00 26.65
C VAL A 123 5.54 4.82 25.40
N ALA A 124 4.52 5.68 25.40
CA ALA A 124 4.22 6.54 24.25
C ALA A 124 5.34 7.58 23.98
N LEU A 125 6.04 8.07 25.01
CA LEU A 125 7.22 8.93 24.83
C LEU A 125 8.38 8.21 24.13
N ILE A 126 8.56 6.91 24.37
CA ILE A 126 9.52 6.08 23.63
C ILE A 126 9.12 6.04 22.15
N GLY A 127 7.82 5.86 21.85
CA GLY A 127 7.28 5.88 20.49
C GLY A 127 7.56 7.21 19.78
N ILE A 128 7.30 8.34 20.43
CA ILE A 128 7.64 9.66 19.89
C ILE A 128 9.14 9.74 19.57
N GLY A 129 9.98 9.27 20.48
CA GLY A 129 11.44 9.27 20.28
C GLY A 129 11.86 8.44 19.07
N MET A 130 11.29 7.23 18.92
CA MET A 130 11.56 6.32 17.80
C MET A 130 11.11 6.92 16.47
N ASN A 131 9.85 7.38 16.38
CA ASN A 131 9.28 7.91 15.18
C ASN A 131 9.89 9.26 14.77
N THR A 132 10.15 10.15 15.74
CA THR A 132 10.86 11.41 15.48
C THR A 132 12.28 11.16 15.02
N GLY A 133 13.01 10.24 15.67
CA GLY A 133 14.37 9.86 15.27
C GLY A 133 14.39 9.34 13.84
N SER A 134 13.45 8.47 13.48
CA SER A 134 13.29 7.95 12.13
C SER A 134 12.94 9.06 11.12
N ALA A 135 12.03 9.97 11.46
CA ALA A 135 11.67 11.10 10.62
C ALA A 135 12.86 12.01 10.32
N LEU A 136 13.70 12.28 11.34
CA LEU A 136 14.88 13.13 11.18
C LEU A 136 15.90 12.55 10.19
N LEU A 137 16.00 11.21 10.05
CA LEU A 137 16.86 10.58 9.05
C LEU A 137 16.42 10.90 7.61
N PHE A 138 15.13 11.07 7.39
CA PHE A 138 14.57 11.41 6.07
C PHE A 138 14.48 12.92 5.82
N MET A 139 14.72 13.76 6.84
CA MET A 139 14.47 15.21 6.77
C MET A 139 15.32 15.91 5.69
N SER A 140 16.54 15.48 5.45
CA SER A 140 17.42 16.06 4.43
C SER A 140 17.04 15.62 3.02
N ALA A 141 16.68 14.34 2.85
CA ALA A 141 16.35 13.75 1.55
C ALA A 141 14.96 14.16 1.03
N ARG A 142 14.01 14.53 1.90
CA ARG A 142 12.61 14.87 1.54
C ARG A 142 12.46 16.02 0.55
N LYS A 143 13.50 16.87 0.37
CA LYS A 143 13.45 18.03 -0.54
C LYS A 143 13.65 17.66 -2.00
N GLY A 144 14.24 16.49 -2.30
CA GLY A 144 14.54 16.05 -3.66
C GLY A 144 13.98 14.66 -4.02
N ASP A 145 13.42 13.93 -3.05
CA ASP A 145 12.91 12.57 -3.24
C ASP A 145 11.51 12.44 -2.65
N LEU A 146 10.54 12.07 -3.49
CA LEU A 146 9.14 11.89 -3.09
C LEU A 146 8.96 10.72 -2.12
N ASN A 147 9.73 9.64 -2.24
CA ASN A 147 9.68 8.50 -1.33
C ASN A 147 10.20 8.90 0.06
N ALA A 148 11.32 9.64 0.11
CA ALA A 148 11.83 10.18 1.37
C ALA A 148 10.87 11.19 2.01
N LYS A 149 10.14 11.98 1.21
CA LYS A 149 9.07 12.86 1.69
C LYS A 149 7.91 12.07 2.27
N GLY A 150 7.47 11.00 1.60
CA GLY A 150 6.43 10.10 2.08
C GLY A 150 6.80 9.46 3.41
N ALA A 151 8.01 8.87 3.50
CA ALA A 151 8.53 8.27 4.73
C ALA A 151 8.62 9.28 5.88
N PHE A 152 9.10 10.51 5.61
CA PHE A 152 9.12 11.57 6.61
C PHE A 152 7.72 11.91 7.14
N LEU A 153 6.74 12.09 6.25
CA LEU A 153 5.36 12.42 6.64
C LEU A 153 4.70 11.30 7.42
N HIS A 154 4.93 10.05 7.04
CA HIS A 154 4.44 8.87 7.76
C HIS A 154 4.98 8.84 9.19
N MET A 155 6.31 8.86 9.36
CA MET A 155 6.93 8.87 10.69
C MET A 155 6.51 10.06 11.54
N ALA A 156 6.30 11.23 10.94
CA ALA A 156 5.81 12.41 11.65
C ALA A 156 4.34 12.25 12.10
N ALA A 157 3.51 11.58 11.30
CA ALA A 157 2.13 11.26 11.67
C ALA A 157 2.10 10.27 12.84
N ASP A 158 2.94 9.23 12.81
CA ASP A 158 3.04 8.24 13.91
C ASP A 158 3.51 8.89 15.21
N ALA A 159 4.50 9.80 15.13
CA ALA A 159 4.91 10.59 16.29
C ALA A 159 3.76 11.46 16.83
N ALA A 160 2.89 12.00 15.97
CA ALA A 160 1.72 12.77 16.38
C ALA A 160 0.64 11.89 17.04
N VAL A 161 0.43 10.66 16.55
CA VAL A 161 -0.47 9.66 17.17
C VAL A 161 0.02 9.31 18.58
N SER A 162 1.30 8.94 18.72
CA SER A 162 1.90 8.68 20.04
C SER A 162 1.84 9.93 20.95
N GLY A 163 1.94 11.15 20.36
CA GLY A 163 1.74 12.41 21.05
C GLY A 163 0.32 12.58 21.64
N ALA A 164 -0.70 12.16 20.89
CA ALA A 164 -2.09 12.16 21.39
C ALA A 164 -2.26 11.21 22.59
N VAL A 165 -1.60 10.04 22.55
CA VAL A 165 -1.59 9.09 23.68
C VAL A 165 -0.90 9.70 24.93
N VAL A 166 0.23 10.40 24.76
CA VAL A 166 0.91 11.12 25.86
C VAL A 166 0.00 12.19 26.47
N LEU A 167 -0.69 12.96 25.62
CA LEU A 167 -1.60 14.01 26.11
C LEU A 167 -2.79 13.41 26.86
N ALA A 168 -3.36 12.30 26.40
CA ALA A 168 -4.42 11.59 27.09
C ALA A 168 -3.93 11.06 28.45
N ALA A 169 -2.78 10.41 28.49
CA ALA A 169 -2.18 9.88 29.74
C ALA A 169 -1.90 11.01 30.75
N ALA A 170 -1.34 12.14 30.29
CA ALA A 170 -1.15 13.33 31.13
C ALA A 170 -2.49 13.89 31.65
N GLY A 171 -3.51 13.96 30.80
CA GLY A 171 -4.86 14.34 31.16
C GLY A 171 -5.45 13.44 32.24
N ILE A 172 -5.33 12.12 32.09
CA ILE A 172 -5.79 11.13 33.09
C ILE A 172 -5.09 11.36 34.43
N MET A 173 -3.75 11.55 34.42
CA MET A 173 -2.96 11.77 35.65
C MET A 173 -3.38 13.05 36.41
N VAL A 174 -3.79 14.11 35.70
CA VAL A 174 -4.16 15.39 36.32
C VAL A 174 -5.63 15.44 36.72
N THR A 175 -6.51 14.88 35.90
CA THR A 175 -7.97 15.03 36.05
C THR A 175 -8.66 13.79 36.60
N GLY A 176 -8.05 12.60 36.47
CA GLY A 176 -8.70 11.31 36.73
C GLY A 176 -9.74 10.92 35.70
N TRP A 177 -9.73 11.52 34.49
CA TRP A 177 -10.69 11.25 33.42
C TRP A 177 -10.28 10.01 32.60
N ASP A 178 -10.60 8.83 33.12
CA ASP A 178 -10.22 7.56 32.49
C ASP A 178 -10.85 7.33 31.10
N TRP A 179 -11.94 8.05 30.77
CA TRP A 179 -12.56 8.02 29.43
C TRP A 179 -11.66 8.56 28.30
N LEU A 180 -10.58 9.30 28.64
CA LEU A 180 -9.66 9.83 27.65
C LEU A 180 -8.91 8.71 26.92
N ASP A 181 -8.59 7.60 27.57
CA ASP A 181 -7.93 6.44 26.94
C ASP A 181 -8.78 5.84 25.80
N PRO A 182 -10.04 5.39 26.06
CA PRO A 182 -10.86 4.88 24.97
C PRO A 182 -11.22 5.93 23.91
N ALA A 183 -11.33 7.22 24.28
CA ALA A 183 -11.59 8.26 23.30
C ALA A 183 -10.44 8.44 22.31
N VAL A 184 -9.19 8.44 22.79
CA VAL A 184 -8.00 8.50 21.91
C VAL A 184 -7.87 7.20 21.12
N ALA A 185 -8.13 6.03 21.72
CA ALA A 185 -8.15 4.76 21.00
C ALA A 185 -9.12 4.78 19.80
N ILE A 186 -10.33 5.32 19.98
CA ILE A 186 -11.31 5.49 18.89
C ILE A 186 -10.77 6.43 17.80
N ALA A 187 -10.20 7.57 18.19
CA ALA A 187 -9.68 8.54 17.22
C ALA A 187 -8.54 7.97 16.38
N VAL A 188 -7.58 7.27 17.01
CA VAL A 188 -6.48 6.57 16.34
C VAL A 188 -7.02 5.45 15.44
N SER A 189 -7.92 4.62 15.98
CA SER A 189 -8.55 3.53 15.23
C SER A 189 -9.28 4.03 13.98
N LEU A 190 -9.98 5.16 14.07
CA LEU A 190 -10.69 5.75 12.91
C LEU A 190 -9.69 6.22 11.84
N LEU A 191 -8.58 6.82 12.23
CA LEU A 191 -7.52 7.22 11.31
C LEU A 191 -6.96 6.01 10.56
N ILE A 192 -6.64 4.93 11.28
CA ILE A 192 -6.12 3.69 10.70
C ILE A 192 -7.17 3.06 9.78
N ALA A 193 -8.45 3.02 10.21
CA ALA A 193 -9.53 2.44 9.40
C ALA A 193 -9.70 3.12 8.05
N VAL A 194 -9.56 4.46 7.98
CA VAL A 194 -9.65 5.23 6.72
C VAL A 194 -8.52 4.85 5.77
N THR A 195 -7.28 4.78 6.25
CA THR A 195 -6.12 4.40 5.42
C THR A 195 -6.20 2.93 4.98
N ALA A 196 -6.56 2.02 5.89
CA ALA A 196 -6.72 0.61 5.59
C ALA A 196 -7.88 0.34 4.60
N ALA A 197 -8.98 1.10 4.67
CA ALA A 197 -10.07 1.00 3.72
C ALA A 197 -9.64 1.44 2.30
N GLY A 198 -8.76 2.43 2.18
CA GLY A 198 -8.13 2.82 0.93
C GLY A 198 -7.33 1.67 0.32
N LEU A 199 -6.41 1.09 1.12
CA LEU A 199 -5.60 -0.06 0.71
C LEU A 199 -6.47 -1.27 0.34
N PHE A 200 -7.52 -1.54 1.12
CA PHE A 200 -8.47 -2.63 0.84
C PHE A 200 -9.16 -2.45 -0.53
N ARG A 201 -9.68 -1.24 -0.80
CA ARG A 201 -10.34 -0.95 -2.09
C ARG A 201 -9.39 -1.13 -3.26
N GLU A 202 -8.17 -0.63 -3.14
CA GLU A 202 -7.15 -0.74 -4.18
C GLU A 202 -6.76 -2.21 -4.41
N ALA A 203 -6.38 -2.94 -3.36
CA ALA A 203 -6.00 -4.34 -3.45
C ALA A 203 -7.16 -5.22 -3.97
N LEU A 204 -8.41 -4.95 -3.57
CA LEU A 204 -9.59 -5.63 -4.08
C LEU A 204 -9.80 -5.33 -5.57
N HIS A 205 -9.70 -4.07 -5.99
CA HIS A 205 -9.81 -3.65 -7.39
C HIS A 205 -8.76 -4.36 -8.26
N LEU A 206 -7.50 -4.38 -7.83
CA LEU A 206 -6.43 -5.07 -8.55
C LEU A 206 -6.62 -6.60 -8.55
N SER A 207 -7.18 -7.18 -7.49
CA SER A 207 -7.45 -8.63 -7.43
C SER A 207 -8.53 -9.08 -8.39
N LEU A 208 -9.43 -8.16 -8.77
CA LEU A 208 -10.50 -8.34 -9.74
C LEU A 208 -10.10 -7.92 -11.17
N ASP A 209 -8.81 -7.85 -11.46
CA ASP A 209 -8.28 -7.43 -12.77
C ASP A 209 -8.64 -5.99 -13.16
N GLY A 210 -8.93 -5.13 -12.19
CA GLY A 210 -9.18 -3.71 -12.44
C GLY A 210 -7.95 -3.00 -13.00
N VAL A 211 -8.17 -2.00 -13.85
CA VAL A 211 -7.08 -1.16 -14.37
C VAL A 211 -6.40 -0.44 -13.20
N PRO A 212 -5.06 -0.54 -13.03
CA PRO A 212 -4.36 0.19 -11.98
C PRO A 212 -4.71 1.69 -12.00
N PHE A 213 -4.89 2.30 -10.82
CA PHE A 213 -5.38 3.70 -10.72
C PHE A 213 -4.44 4.73 -11.33
N GLU A 214 -3.15 4.40 -11.47
CA GLU A 214 -2.14 5.24 -12.13
C GLU A 214 -2.26 5.22 -13.66
N ILE A 215 -3.05 4.31 -14.23
CA ILE A 215 -3.18 4.14 -15.67
C ILE A 215 -4.52 4.70 -16.15
N ASP A 216 -4.43 5.71 -16.98
CA ASP A 216 -5.60 6.23 -17.71
C ASP A 216 -5.84 5.41 -18.98
N ARG A 217 -6.81 4.48 -18.91
CA ARG A 217 -7.20 3.64 -20.05
C ARG A 217 -7.65 4.47 -21.27
N ALA A 218 -8.33 5.60 -21.06
CA ALA A 218 -8.79 6.44 -22.15
C ALA A 218 -7.64 7.11 -22.87
N ALA A 219 -6.68 7.66 -22.11
CA ALA A 219 -5.47 8.26 -22.67
C ALA A 219 -4.64 7.23 -23.47
N ILE A 220 -4.56 5.97 -23.01
CA ILE A 220 -3.88 4.90 -23.76
C ILE A 220 -4.63 4.57 -25.04
N ALA A 221 -5.96 4.45 -25.00
CA ALA A 221 -6.77 4.20 -26.19
C ALA A 221 -6.55 5.30 -27.24
N ASP A 222 -6.68 6.55 -26.84
CA ASP A 222 -6.45 7.71 -27.69
C ASP A 222 -5.01 7.77 -28.26
N TRP A 223 -4.02 7.35 -27.47
CA TRP A 223 -2.64 7.27 -27.91
C TRP A 223 -2.45 6.18 -28.97
N LEU A 224 -3.04 5.00 -28.76
CA LEU A 224 -2.99 3.89 -29.70
C LEU A 224 -3.68 4.23 -31.03
N GLU A 225 -4.84 4.91 -30.98
CA GLU A 225 -5.57 5.33 -32.19
C GLU A 225 -4.79 6.32 -33.04
N ARG A 226 -3.91 7.12 -32.43
CA ARG A 226 -3.04 8.08 -33.12
C ARG A 226 -1.79 7.48 -33.74
N GLN A 227 -1.54 6.16 -33.58
CA GLN A 227 -0.38 5.52 -34.18
C GLN A 227 -0.54 5.36 -35.71
N ASP A 228 0.57 5.48 -36.43
CA ASP A 228 0.56 5.40 -37.89
C ASP A 228 -0.03 4.09 -38.40
N GLY A 229 -1.03 4.22 -39.29
CA GLY A 229 -1.72 3.08 -39.90
C GLY A 229 -2.84 2.47 -39.08
N VAL A 230 -3.06 2.91 -37.83
CA VAL A 230 -4.21 2.47 -37.01
C VAL A 230 -5.48 3.13 -37.53
N GLN A 231 -6.50 2.31 -37.82
CA GLN A 231 -7.84 2.73 -38.29
C GLN A 231 -8.89 2.65 -37.17
N GLY A 232 -8.57 1.94 -36.10
CA GLY A 232 -9.41 1.77 -34.91
C GLY A 232 -8.86 0.70 -33.99
N LEU A 233 -9.40 0.63 -32.79
CA LEU A 233 -9.09 -0.39 -31.81
C LEU A 233 -10.36 -0.98 -31.19
N HIS A 234 -10.26 -2.21 -30.71
CA HIS A 234 -11.27 -2.87 -29.88
C HIS A 234 -10.60 -3.87 -28.93
N ASP A 235 -11.36 -4.40 -27.97
CA ASP A 235 -10.90 -5.36 -26.96
C ASP A 235 -9.64 -4.89 -26.25
N LEU A 236 -9.61 -3.60 -25.82
CA LEU A 236 -8.55 -3.06 -25.00
C LEU A 236 -8.75 -3.48 -23.55
N HIS A 237 -7.90 -4.37 -23.09
CA HIS A 237 -7.83 -4.86 -21.70
C HIS A 237 -6.51 -4.47 -21.07
N ILE A 238 -6.56 -3.95 -19.84
CA ILE A 238 -5.40 -3.59 -19.04
C ILE A 238 -5.63 -4.17 -17.65
N TRP A 239 -4.69 -4.98 -17.16
CA TRP A 239 -4.84 -5.63 -15.86
C TRP A 239 -3.49 -5.79 -15.14
N PRO A 240 -3.47 -5.87 -13.80
CA PRO A 240 -2.24 -6.03 -13.03
C PRO A 240 -1.77 -7.50 -13.05
N LEU A 241 -0.47 -7.71 -13.21
CA LEU A 241 0.22 -8.96 -12.98
C LEU A 241 0.82 -9.04 -11.58
N SER A 242 1.07 -7.89 -10.97
CA SER A 242 1.54 -7.71 -9.59
C SER A 242 1.21 -6.27 -9.16
N THR A 243 1.59 -5.89 -7.95
CA THR A 243 1.50 -4.48 -7.51
C THR A 243 2.41 -3.52 -8.28
N THR A 244 3.34 -4.03 -9.11
CA THR A 244 4.32 -3.21 -9.85
C THR A 244 4.38 -3.54 -11.33
N ARG A 245 3.66 -4.55 -11.81
CA ARG A 245 3.67 -4.96 -13.21
C ARG A 245 2.27 -5.01 -13.77
N THR A 246 2.08 -4.40 -14.94
CA THR A 246 0.82 -4.35 -15.66
C THR A 246 0.95 -5.02 -17.02
N ALA A 247 -0.12 -5.66 -17.46
CA ALA A 247 -0.27 -6.21 -18.80
C ALA A 247 -1.36 -5.46 -19.57
N LEU A 248 -1.21 -5.45 -20.89
CA LEU A 248 -2.16 -4.91 -21.84
C LEU A 248 -2.36 -5.89 -23.00
N ALA A 249 -3.60 -6.07 -23.39
CA ALA A 249 -3.98 -6.72 -24.65
C ALA A 249 -4.92 -5.81 -25.42
N VAL A 250 -4.73 -5.70 -26.74
CA VAL A 250 -5.58 -4.89 -27.60
C VAL A 250 -5.60 -5.44 -29.03
N HIS A 251 -6.73 -5.31 -29.68
CA HIS A 251 -6.87 -5.54 -31.12
C HIS A 251 -6.83 -4.21 -31.85
N LEU A 252 -5.93 -4.09 -32.83
CA LEU A 252 -5.75 -2.91 -33.66
C LEU A 252 -6.08 -3.22 -35.12
N VAL A 253 -7.07 -2.52 -35.65
CA VAL A 253 -7.30 -2.51 -37.09
C VAL A 253 -6.22 -1.65 -37.72
N TRP A 254 -5.23 -2.29 -38.35
CA TRP A 254 -4.01 -1.62 -38.80
C TRP A 254 -3.73 -1.85 -40.29
N GLN A 255 -3.38 -0.78 -40.98
CA GLN A 255 -3.01 -0.75 -42.39
C GLN A 255 -1.66 -0.04 -42.55
N GLY A 256 -0.59 -0.78 -42.33
CA GLY A 256 0.78 -0.28 -42.43
C GLY A 256 1.70 -1.26 -43.17
N GLY A 257 2.98 -0.95 -43.17
CA GLY A 257 4.02 -1.71 -43.89
C GLY A 257 4.49 -2.94 -43.12
N ASP A 258 5.44 -2.75 -42.19
CA ASP A 258 6.10 -3.81 -41.43
C ASP A 258 5.43 -4.01 -40.06
N PRO A 259 4.73 -5.14 -39.83
CA PRO A 259 4.03 -5.40 -38.58
C PRO A 259 4.99 -5.54 -37.39
N ASP A 260 6.14 -6.19 -37.58
CA ASP A 260 7.10 -6.45 -36.49
C ASP A 260 7.70 -5.14 -35.99
N ALA A 261 8.13 -4.26 -36.91
CA ALA A 261 8.63 -2.92 -36.55
C ALA A 261 7.56 -2.04 -35.88
N PHE A 262 6.27 -2.20 -36.23
CA PHE A 262 5.18 -1.51 -35.56
C PHE A 262 4.98 -2.04 -34.15
N ILE A 263 4.92 -3.36 -33.95
CA ILE A 263 4.75 -4.01 -32.66
C ILE A 263 5.87 -3.62 -31.69
N ASP A 264 7.13 -3.68 -32.15
CA ASP A 264 8.30 -3.32 -31.32
C ASP A 264 8.19 -1.85 -30.87
N ARG A 265 7.93 -0.92 -31.80
CA ARG A 265 7.81 0.50 -31.48
C ARG A 265 6.70 0.81 -30.49
N VAL A 266 5.51 0.20 -30.66
CA VAL A 266 4.38 0.43 -29.78
C VAL A 266 4.62 -0.20 -28.39
N THR A 267 5.20 -1.39 -28.36
CA THR A 267 5.54 -2.07 -27.11
C THR A 267 6.56 -1.29 -26.30
N ASP A 268 7.64 -0.84 -26.95
CA ASP A 268 8.67 -0.01 -26.30
C ASP A 268 8.09 1.31 -25.77
N ALA A 269 7.21 1.95 -26.55
CA ALA A 269 6.57 3.19 -26.12
C ALA A 269 5.64 2.99 -24.92
N LEU A 270 4.84 1.91 -24.91
CA LEU A 270 3.97 1.58 -23.77
C LEU A 270 4.77 1.24 -22.51
N ALA A 271 5.90 0.54 -22.66
CA ALA A 271 6.79 0.23 -21.55
C ALA A 271 7.44 1.50 -20.96
N ASN A 272 7.99 2.37 -21.83
CA ASN A 272 8.75 3.53 -21.40
C ASN A 272 7.89 4.71 -20.93
N ALA A 273 6.74 4.96 -21.58
CA ALA A 273 5.90 6.11 -21.27
C ALA A 273 4.76 5.80 -20.27
N HIS A 274 4.29 4.56 -20.24
CA HIS A 274 3.12 4.16 -19.44
C HIS A 274 3.41 3.04 -18.42
N GLY A 275 4.65 2.52 -18.34
CA GLY A 275 5.04 1.46 -17.41
C GLY A 275 4.40 0.10 -17.71
N ILE A 276 3.89 -0.12 -18.94
CA ILE A 276 3.22 -1.36 -19.33
C ILE A 276 4.20 -2.24 -20.12
N ALA A 277 4.94 -3.07 -19.41
CA ALA A 277 5.98 -3.91 -20.01
C ALA A 277 5.48 -5.21 -20.67
N ASN A 278 4.26 -5.65 -20.36
CA ASN A 278 3.69 -6.88 -20.92
C ASN A 278 2.56 -6.53 -21.87
N VAL A 279 2.87 -6.41 -23.16
CA VAL A 279 1.94 -5.98 -24.19
C VAL A 279 1.68 -7.11 -25.18
N THR A 280 0.41 -7.32 -25.51
CA THR A 280 -0.03 -8.20 -26.59
C THR A 280 -0.84 -7.38 -27.59
N LEU A 281 -0.34 -7.26 -28.83
CA LEU A 281 -1.01 -6.58 -29.91
C LEU A 281 -1.50 -7.61 -30.92
N GLN A 282 -2.79 -7.62 -31.18
CA GLN A 282 -3.35 -8.34 -32.32
C GLN A 282 -3.60 -7.35 -33.45
N LEU A 283 -2.87 -7.50 -34.57
CA LEU A 283 -3.04 -6.65 -35.75
C LEU A 283 -4.04 -7.29 -36.71
N GLU A 284 -5.07 -6.54 -37.10
CA GLU A 284 -6.14 -6.99 -37.96
C GLU A 284 -6.24 -6.09 -39.18
N ARG A 285 -6.60 -6.67 -40.35
CA ARG A 285 -6.86 -5.88 -41.57
C ARG A 285 -8.27 -5.30 -41.62
N ARG A 286 -9.19 -5.86 -40.85
CA ARG A 286 -10.57 -5.46 -40.63
C ARG A 286 -11.01 -5.88 -39.23
N PRO A 287 -11.97 -5.21 -38.60
CA PRO A 287 -12.51 -5.66 -37.30
C PRO A 287 -12.95 -7.11 -37.38
N CYS A 288 -12.63 -7.89 -36.34
CA CYS A 288 -13.08 -9.27 -36.26
C CYS A 288 -14.58 -9.30 -35.89
N ASP A 289 -15.38 -10.21 -36.56
CA ASP A 289 -16.79 -10.35 -36.28
C ASP A 289 -17.11 -10.91 -34.88
N ARG A 290 -16.05 -11.32 -34.14
CA ARG A 290 -16.11 -11.83 -32.75
C ARG A 290 -15.73 -10.77 -31.72
N ALA A 291 -15.73 -9.49 -32.10
CA ALA A 291 -15.59 -8.44 -31.09
C ALA A 291 -16.59 -8.75 -29.97
N HIS A 292 -16.11 -9.08 -28.78
CA HIS A 292 -16.96 -9.32 -27.62
C HIS A 292 -17.80 -8.05 -27.49
N ALA A 293 -19.10 -8.21 -27.72
CA ALA A 293 -20.04 -7.13 -27.51
C ALA A 293 -19.69 -6.54 -26.16
N ALA A 294 -19.28 -5.27 -26.16
CA ALA A 294 -19.05 -4.55 -24.94
C ALA A 294 -20.20 -4.91 -24.02
N VAL A 295 -19.93 -5.50 -22.86
CA VAL A 295 -20.96 -5.76 -21.87
C VAL A 295 -21.54 -4.38 -21.61
N ALA A 296 -22.68 -4.14 -22.25
CA ALA A 296 -23.36 -2.88 -22.17
C ALA A 296 -23.69 -2.65 -20.70
N SER A 297 -23.06 -1.64 -20.15
CA SER A 297 -23.33 -0.86 -18.93
C SER A 297 -24.18 -1.50 -17.86
#